data_6dcc21f98dc4d2fc97e73ecaef177c95
#
_entry.id   6dcc21f98dc4d2fc97e73ecaef177c95
#
_cell.length_a   1.000
_cell.length_b   1.000
_cell.length_c   1.000
_cell.angle_alpha   90.00
_cell.angle_beta   90.00
_cell.angle_gamma   90.00
#
_symmetry.space_group_name_H-M   'P 1'
#
loop_
_entity.id
_entity.type
_entity.pdbx_description
1 polymer ?
#
loop_
_entity_poly.entity_id
_entity_poly.type
_entity_poly.pdbx_seq_one_letter_code
_entity_poly.pdbx_strand_id
1 'polypeptide(L)'
;MVRTEEPRVQERQNHLSVQVARVKRRTRPWKSIIALVLAIASAVISHLASPGHKSHVLFSAPDWAYRVVWVGTSVLFLIFGSMATFGLARQVGQLLEPRVGIAYSAIVRYAILIVGAFTTLVLTLVLFGVPVSQLVIGGALTTVVISIAAQQALGNVFAGLVLMLARPFKVGDEIRLRAGSLGASGTLDGTVTDIGITYVRIDTGGGVISVPNSQVLNAMVGPIPPGDRDGAPAPVISDGKSGTPGGPEQPQPSPPGPV
;
A
#
# COMPACT_ATOMS: atom_id res chain seq x y z
N MET A 1 -8.22 41.32 -43.66
CA MET A 1 -6.86 40.77 -43.60
C MET A 1 -6.77 39.86 -42.37
N VAL A 2 -7.52 38.76 -42.36
CA VAL A 2 -7.53 37.74 -41.26
C VAL A 2 -7.75 36.38 -41.92
N ARG A 3 -6.69 35.74 -42.43
CA ARG A 3 -6.83 34.37 -43.01
C ARG A 3 -5.52 33.59 -43.08
N THR A 4 -4.69 33.59 -42.02
CA THR A 4 -3.41 32.87 -42.07
C THR A 4 -3.05 32.10 -40.78
N GLU A 5 -3.96 31.97 -39.78
CA GLU A 5 -3.63 31.28 -38.52
C GLU A 5 -4.18 29.84 -38.41
N GLU A 6 -5.21 29.50 -39.18
CA GLU A 6 -5.84 28.15 -39.09
C GLU A 6 -4.94 26.95 -39.46
N PRO A 7 -4.05 27.03 -40.47
CA PRO A 7 -3.24 25.85 -40.83
C PRO A 7 -2.20 25.50 -39.79
N ARG A 8 -1.66 26.44 -39.02
CA ARG A 8 -0.64 26.17 -37.99
C ARG A 8 -1.20 25.52 -36.74
N VAL A 9 -2.45 25.79 -36.39
CA VAL A 9 -3.13 25.18 -35.25
C VAL A 9 -3.48 23.73 -35.57
N GLN A 10 -3.90 23.44 -36.79
CA GLN A 10 -4.24 22.12 -37.27
C GLN A 10 -3.02 21.22 -37.42
N GLU A 11 -1.89 21.74 -37.88
CA GLU A 11 -0.61 21.01 -37.88
C GLU A 11 -0.11 20.67 -36.48
N ARG A 12 -0.20 21.59 -35.51
CA ARG A 12 0.14 21.31 -34.12
C ARG A 12 -0.76 20.27 -33.50
N GLN A 13 -2.06 20.29 -33.75
CA GLN A 13 -2.98 19.26 -33.27
C GLN A 13 -2.70 17.89 -33.90
N ASN A 14 -2.37 17.84 -35.19
CA ASN A 14 -1.97 16.60 -35.85
C ASN A 14 -0.63 16.07 -35.32
N HIS A 15 0.35 16.91 -35.05
CA HIS A 15 1.60 16.49 -34.43
C HIS A 15 1.42 15.97 -33.00
N LEU A 16 0.53 16.54 -32.20
CA LEU A 16 0.22 16.07 -30.86
C LEU A 16 -0.55 14.77 -30.90
N SER A 17 -1.50 14.60 -31.79
CA SER A 17 -2.28 13.36 -31.95
C SER A 17 -1.43 12.19 -32.44
N VAL A 18 -0.46 12.44 -33.31
CA VAL A 18 0.51 11.43 -33.79
C VAL A 18 1.49 11.04 -32.68
N GLN A 19 1.90 11.99 -31.82
CA GLN A 19 2.75 11.68 -30.67
C GLN A 19 2.02 10.88 -29.61
N VAL A 20 0.76 11.21 -29.32
CA VAL A 20 -0.08 10.46 -28.37
C VAL A 20 -0.39 9.05 -28.88
N ALA A 21 -0.59 8.88 -30.19
CA ALA A 21 -0.81 7.55 -30.80
C ALA A 21 0.44 6.63 -30.74
N ARG A 22 1.65 7.23 -30.74
CA ARG A 22 2.91 6.46 -30.72
C ARG A 22 3.24 5.88 -29.35
N VAL A 23 2.64 6.39 -28.26
CA VAL A 23 2.86 5.91 -26.87
C VAL A 23 2.03 4.68 -26.54
N LYS A 24 0.99 4.36 -27.33
CA LYS A 24 0.21 3.13 -27.14
C LYS A 24 0.97 1.90 -27.69
N ARG A 25 2.16 1.62 -27.14
CA ARG A 25 2.79 0.31 -27.28
C ARG A 25 1.91 -0.69 -26.56
N ARG A 26 1.03 -1.32 -27.33
CA ARG A 26 0.21 -2.45 -26.93
C ARG A 26 1.13 -3.55 -26.41
N THR A 27 1.37 -3.57 -25.09
CA THR A 27 2.10 -4.67 -24.46
C THR A 27 1.30 -5.92 -24.71
N ARG A 28 1.85 -6.81 -25.48
CA ARG A 28 1.23 -8.12 -25.77
C ARG A 28 1.32 -8.94 -24.48
N PRO A 29 0.21 -9.19 -23.77
CA PRO A 29 0.20 -9.97 -22.52
C PRO A 29 0.70 -11.40 -22.75
N TRP A 30 0.62 -11.86 -23.99
CA TRP A 30 1.03 -13.18 -24.45
C TRP A 30 2.47 -13.56 -24.07
N LYS A 31 3.43 -12.62 -24.16
CA LYS A 31 4.84 -12.90 -23.83
C LYS A 31 5.05 -13.29 -22.38
N SER A 32 4.34 -12.67 -21.45
CA SER A 32 4.45 -13.00 -20.03
C SER A 32 3.74 -14.30 -19.69
N ILE A 33 2.64 -14.61 -20.38
CA ILE A 33 1.94 -15.89 -20.24
C ILE A 33 2.83 -17.01 -20.77
N ILE A 34 3.45 -16.85 -21.95
CA ILE A 34 4.40 -17.83 -22.48
C ILE A 34 5.57 -18.03 -21.52
N ALA A 35 6.16 -16.93 -20.98
CA ALA A 35 7.26 -17.04 -20.02
C ALA A 35 6.83 -17.79 -18.76
N LEU A 36 5.62 -17.57 -18.26
CA LEU A 36 5.07 -18.28 -17.12
C LEU A 36 4.88 -19.78 -17.42
N VAL A 37 4.31 -20.11 -18.57
CA VAL A 37 4.11 -21.51 -18.99
C VAL A 37 5.46 -22.22 -19.14
N LEU A 38 6.45 -21.56 -19.75
CA LEU A 38 7.81 -22.11 -19.89
C LEU A 38 8.50 -22.25 -18.52
N ALA A 39 8.27 -21.32 -17.60
CA ALA A 39 8.76 -21.45 -16.23
C ALA A 39 8.15 -22.66 -15.53
N ILE A 40 6.85 -22.84 -15.60
CA ILE A 40 6.17 -24.01 -15.00
C ILE A 40 6.67 -25.31 -15.65
N ALA A 41 6.78 -25.37 -16.97
CA ALA A 41 7.28 -26.55 -17.68
C ALA A 41 8.72 -26.88 -17.25
N SER A 42 9.61 -25.88 -17.17
CA SER A 42 10.99 -26.10 -16.73
C SER A 42 11.09 -26.54 -15.25
N ALA A 43 10.20 -26.04 -14.38
CA ALA A 43 10.12 -26.49 -12.99
C ALA A 43 9.69 -27.96 -12.88
N VAL A 44 8.67 -28.36 -13.64
CA VAL A 44 8.19 -29.77 -13.67
C VAL A 44 9.29 -30.70 -14.19
N ILE A 45 9.95 -30.33 -15.28
CA ILE A 45 11.04 -31.13 -15.84
C ILE A 45 12.22 -31.24 -14.84
N SER A 46 12.58 -30.14 -14.21
CA SER A 46 13.63 -30.10 -13.18
C SER A 46 13.30 -31.01 -12.00
N HIS A 47 12.06 -31.00 -11.53
CA HIS A 47 11.60 -31.86 -10.43
C HIS A 47 11.69 -33.35 -10.83
N LEU A 48 11.25 -33.71 -12.03
CA LEU A 48 11.29 -35.08 -12.54
C LEU A 48 12.72 -35.58 -12.78
N ALA A 49 13.65 -34.67 -13.16
CA ALA A 49 15.05 -34.98 -13.39
C ALA A 49 15.92 -34.94 -12.12
N SER A 50 15.34 -34.58 -10.96
CA SER A 50 16.09 -34.41 -9.72
C SER A 50 16.66 -35.75 -9.22
N PRO A 51 17.90 -35.77 -8.65
CA PRO A 51 18.57 -36.99 -8.20
C PRO A 51 17.84 -37.77 -7.11
N GLY A 52 16.87 -37.14 -6.42
CA GLY A 52 16.03 -37.78 -5.39
C GLY A 52 14.85 -38.60 -5.96
N HIS A 53 14.48 -38.41 -7.22
CA HIS A 53 13.41 -39.13 -7.87
C HIS A 53 13.97 -40.38 -8.57
N LYS A 54 13.71 -41.57 -8.00
CA LYS A 54 14.15 -42.86 -8.55
C LYS A 54 13.38 -43.30 -9.82
N SER A 55 12.54 -42.47 -10.39
CA SER A 55 11.79 -42.79 -11.59
C SER A 55 12.59 -42.38 -12.83
N HIS A 56 13.25 -43.33 -13.46
CA HIS A 56 13.81 -43.21 -14.82
C HIS A 56 12.71 -43.06 -15.89
N VAL A 57 11.76 -42.14 -15.65
CA VAL A 57 10.51 -42.01 -16.42
C VAL A 57 10.75 -41.37 -17.77
N LEU A 58 11.80 -40.57 -17.92
CA LEU A 58 11.96 -39.75 -19.13
C LEU A 58 12.88 -40.39 -20.20
N PHE A 59 13.95 -41.05 -19.83
CA PHE A 59 14.90 -41.67 -20.78
C PHE A 59 15.78 -42.69 -20.10
N SER A 60 16.19 -43.76 -20.80
CA SER A 60 17.29 -44.66 -20.40
C SER A 60 18.63 -43.97 -20.66
N ALA A 61 18.97 -42.94 -19.88
CA ALA A 61 20.18 -42.14 -20.06
C ALA A 61 21.12 -42.32 -18.88
N PRO A 62 22.43 -42.10 -19.06
CA PRO A 62 23.42 -42.17 -17.98
C PRO A 62 23.20 -41.04 -16.96
N ASP A 63 23.62 -41.26 -15.70
CA ASP A 63 23.38 -40.34 -14.57
C ASP A 63 23.86 -38.89 -14.80
N TRP A 64 24.96 -38.75 -15.56
CA TRP A 64 25.44 -37.38 -15.90
C TRP A 64 24.46 -36.60 -16.76
N ALA A 65 23.71 -37.26 -17.66
CA ALA A 65 22.73 -36.61 -18.50
C ALA A 65 21.53 -36.08 -17.67
N TYR A 66 21.09 -36.85 -16.67
CA TYR A 66 20.05 -36.36 -15.72
C TYR A 66 20.50 -35.14 -14.94
N ARG A 67 21.77 -35.09 -14.49
CA ARG A 67 22.34 -33.93 -13.81
C ARG A 67 22.37 -32.68 -14.71
N VAL A 68 22.74 -32.86 -15.97
CA VAL A 68 22.77 -31.74 -16.94
C VAL A 68 21.35 -31.22 -17.20
N VAL A 69 20.37 -32.10 -17.39
CA VAL A 69 18.98 -31.73 -17.59
C VAL A 69 18.45 -31.03 -16.34
N TRP A 70 18.70 -31.56 -15.16
CA TRP A 70 18.25 -30.99 -13.89
C TRP A 70 18.81 -29.58 -13.65
N VAL A 71 20.11 -29.37 -13.79
CA VAL A 71 20.75 -28.06 -13.65
C VAL A 71 20.27 -27.11 -14.76
N GLY A 72 20.24 -27.57 -16.01
CA GLY A 72 19.83 -26.76 -17.15
C GLY A 72 18.39 -26.26 -17.03
N THR A 73 17.47 -27.15 -16.62
CA THR A 73 16.06 -26.77 -16.43
C THR A 73 15.85 -25.88 -15.20
N SER A 74 16.64 -26.01 -14.14
CA SER A 74 16.62 -25.10 -13.00
C SER A 74 17.07 -23.68 -13.38
N VAL A 75 18.11 -23.57 -14.22
CA VAL A 75 18.56 -22.28 -14.75
C VAL A 75 17.52 -21.68 -15.71
N LEU A 76 16.90 -22.50 -16.56
CA LEU A 76 15.81 -22.06 -17.44
C LEU A 76 14.63 -21.53 -16.62
N PHE A 77 14.29 -22.20 -15.50
CA PHE A 77 13.25 -21.72 -14.59
C PHE A 77 13.60 -20.32 -14.04
N LEU A 78 14.83 -20.07 -13.62
CA LEU A 78 15.26 -18.77 -13.13
C LEU A 78 15.08 -17.68 -14.22
N ILE A 79 15.45 -17.99 -15.45
CA ILE A 79 15.34 -17.05 -16.57
C ILE A 79 13.86 -16.77 -16.91
N PHE A 80 13.06 -17.80 -17.14
CA PHE A 80 11.67 -17.64 -17.51
C PHE A 80 10.81 -17.12 -16.35
N GLY A 81 11.11 -17.53 -15.12
CA GLY A 81 10.45 -17.03 -13.92
C GLY A 81 10.69 -15.53 -13.70
N SER A 82 11.93 -15.08 -13.88
CA SER A 82 12.25 -13.65 -13.82
C SER A 82 11.56 -12.87 -14.97
N MET A 83 11.59 -13.39 -16.21
CA MET A 83 10.89 -12.78 -17.33
C MET A 83 9.37 -12.70 -17.10
N ALA A 84 8.76 -13.73 -16.52
CA ALA A 84 7.34 -13.76 -16.16
C ALA A 84 7.03 -12.70 -15.09
N THR A 85 7.85 -12.62 -14.03
CA THR A 85 7.73 -11.62 -12.97
C THR A 85 7.81 -10.19 -13.51
N PHE A 86 8.84 -9.88 -14.31
CA PHE A 86 8.97 -8.56 -14.94
C PHE A 86 7.79 -8.24 -15.88
N GLY A 87 7.35 -9.23 -16.63
CA GLY A 87 6.22 -9.08 -17.54
C GLY A 87 4.91 -8.82 -16.80
N LEU A 88 4.62 -9.59 -15.75
CA LEU A 88 3.42 -9.43 -14.92
C LEU A 88 3.40 -8.07 -14.23
N ALA A 89 4.52 -7.68 -13.61
CA ALA A 89 4.63 -6.39 -12.93
C ALA A 89 4.38 -5.21 -13.89
N ARG A 90 4.89 -5.27 -15.12
CA ARG A 90 4.63 -4.24 -16.15
C ARG A 90 3.17 -4.22 -16.58
N GLN A 91 2.53 -5.38 -16.78
CA GLN A 91 1.14 -5.47 -17.21
C GLN A 91 0.20 -4.93 -16.15
N VAL A 92 0.36 -5.37 -14.90
CA VAL A 92 -0.48 -4.90 -13.80
C VAL A 92 -0.31 -3.39 -13.59
N GLY A 93 0.93 -2.88 -13.62
CA GLY A 93 1.18 -1.43 -13.54
C GLY A 93 0.44 -0.65 -14.61
N GLN A 94 0.48 -1.10 -15.88
CA GLN A 94 -0.19 -0.43 -16.99
C GLN A 94 -1.73 -0.53 -16.95
N LEU A 95 -2.26 -1.62 -16.40
CA LEU A 95 -3.71 -1.77 -16.20
C LEU A 95 -4.25 -0.89 -15.08
N LEU A 96 -3.42 -0.64 -14.05
CA LEU A 96 -3.78 0.18 -12.90
C LEU A 96 -3.60 1.67 -13.14
N GLU A 97 -2.60 2.06 -13.94
CA GLU A 97 -2.24 3.47 -14.19
C GLU A 97 -3.44 4.37 -14.53
N PRO A 98 -4.39 3.99 -15.45
CA PRO A 98 -5.54 4.82 -15.78
C PRO A 98 -6.59 4.90 -14.66
N ARG A 99 -6.54 4.00 -13.66
CA ARG A 99 -7.54 3.95 -12.57
C ARG A 99 -7.07 4.60 -11.27
N VAL A 100 -5.80 4.46 -10.95
CA VAL A 100 -5.26 4.89 -9.64
C VAL A 100 -4.11 5.90 -9.76
N GLY A 101 -3.72 6.28 -10.99
CA GLY A 101 -2.64 7.21 -11.24
C GLY A 101 -1.23 6.60 -11.23
N ILE A 102 -0.25 7.38 -11.69
CA ILE A 102 1.14 6.93 -11.92
C ILE A 102 1.83 6.50 -10.62
N ALA A 103 1.65 7.25 -9.52
CA ALA A 103 2.32 6.98 -8.25
C ALA A 103 1.89 5.63 -7.65
N TYR A 104 0.60 5.36 -7.57
CA TYR A 104 0.08 4.11 -7.03
C TYR A 104 0.38 2.91 -7.93
N SER A 105 0.31 3.08 -9.25
CA SER A 105 0.66 2.01 -10.20
C SER A 105 2.14 1.62 -10.09
N ALA A 106 3.03 2.58 -9.81
CA ALA A 106 4.45 2.31 -9.57
C ALA A 106 4.66 1.49 -8.29
N ILE A 107 3.99 1.84 -7.19
CA ILE A 107 4.08 1.11 -5.92
C ILE A 107 3.66 -0.35 -6.11
N VAL A 108 2.50 -0.59 -6.74
CA VAL A 108 2.00 -1.95 -7.02
C VAL A 108 2.97 -2.72 -7.91
N ARG A 109 3.52 -2.08 -8.94
CA ARG A 109 4.51 -2.69 -9.82
C ARG A 109 5.77 -3.13 -9.05
N TYR A 110 6.32 -2.28 -8.17
CA TYR A 110 7.48 -2.63 -7.36
C TYR A 110 7.16 -3.73 -6.34
N ALA A 111 5.98 -3.71 -5.73
CA ALA A 111 5.55 -4.78 -4.84
C ALA A 111 5.51 -6.15 -5.56
N ILE A 112 4.93 -6.21 -6.76
CA ILE A 112 4.91 -7.43 -7.59
C ILE A 112 6.33 -7.86 -7.97
N LEU A 113 7.22 -6.92 -8.31
CA LEU A 113 8.61 -7.23 -8.63
C LEU A 113 9.35 -7.84 -7.45
N ILE A 114 9.22 -7.27 -6.26
CA ILE A 114 9.90 -7.75 -5.05
C ILE A 114 9.38 -9.15 -4.67
N VAL A 115 8.05 -9.30 -4.57
CA VAL A 115 7.43 -10.58 -4.21
C VAL A 115 7.72 -11.65 -5.27
N GLY A 116 7.58 -11.33 -6.55
CA GLY A 116 7.81 -12.26 -7.63
C GLY A 116 9.29 -12.65 -7.78
N ALA A 117 10.22 -11.72 -7.62
CA ALA A 117 11.65 -12.01 -7.63
C ALA A 117 12.05 -12.91 -6.46
N PHE A 118 11.55 -12.61 -5.26
CA PHE A 118 11.77 -13.43 -4.07
C PHE A 118 11.23 -14.86 -4.27
N THR A 119 9.99 -14.98 -4.75
CA THR A 119 9.36 -16.28 -5.04
C THR A 119 10.17 -17.07 -6.08
N THR A 120 10.58 -16.42 -7.18
CA THR A 120 11.39 -17.05 -8.23
C THR A 120 12.73 -17.52 -7.67
N LEU A 121 13.39 -16.73 -6.84
CA LEU A 121 14.65 -17.07 -6.20
C LEU A 121 14.50 -18.29 -5.28
N VAL A 122 13.53 -18.26 -4.37
CA VAL A 122 13.29 -19.37 -3.42
C VAL A 122 12.95 -20.66 -4.15
N LEU A 123 12.07 -20.63 -5.15
CA LEU A 123 11.73 -21.80 -5.95
C LEU A 123 12.94 -22.33 -6.73
N THR A 124 13.77 -21.45 -7.25
CA THR A 124 15.03 -21.87 -7.91
C THR A 124 15.94 -22.60 -6.94
N LEU A 125 16.11 -22.11 -5.70
CA LEU A 125 16.91 -22.79 -4.67
C LEU A 125 16.35 -24.19 -4.33
N VAL A 126 15.02 -24.30 -4.23
CA VAL A 126 14.35 -25.60 -4.04
C VAL A 126 14.65 -26.55 -5.20
N LEU A 127 14.58 -26.08 -6.44
CA LEU A 127 14.88 -26.88 -7.63
C LEU A 127 16.34 -27.33 -7.68
N PHE A 128 17.26 -26.53 -7.15
CA PHE A 128 18.68 -26.93 -6.96
C PHE A 128 18.91 -27.86 -5.77
N GLY A 129 17.84 -28.28 -5.06
CA GLY A 129 17.97 -29.17 -3.91
C GLY A 129 18.56 -28.52 -2.65
N VAL A 130 18.63 -27.19 -2.62
CA VAL A 130 19.09 -26.45 -1.43
C VAL A 130 18.05 -26.62 -0.32
N PRO A 131 18.42 -27.03 0.91
CA PRO A 131 17.49 -27.17 2.00
C PRO A 131 17.01 -25.80 2.47
N VAL A 132 15.84 -25.36 1.95
CA VAL A 132 15.26 -24.04 2.26
C VAL A 132 14.58 -23.97 3.62
N SER A 133 14.52 -25.08 4.36
CA SER A 133 13.91 -25.14 5.70
C SER A 133 14.47 -24.09 6.66
N GLN A 134 15.78 -23.86 6.64
CA GLN A 134 16.43 -22.82 7.45
C GLN A 134 16.04 -21.41 7.01
N LEU A 135 15.88 -21.18 5.70
CA LEU A 135 15.38 -19.90 5.16
C LEU A 135 13.93 -19.66 5.55
N VAL A 136 13.10 -20.70 5.60
CA VAL A 136 11.70 -20.62 6.03
C VAL A 136 11.63 -20.24 7.51
N ILE A 137 12.44 -20.86 8.37
CA ILE A 137 12.48 -20.55 9.81
C ILE A 137 12.94 -19.11 10.04
N GLY A 138 14.04 -18.68 9.41
CA GLY A 138 14.54 -17.31 9.50
C GLY A 138 13.56 -16.29 8.90
N GLY A 139 12.91 -16.65 7.78
CA GLY A 139 11.87 -15.85 7.16
C GLY A 139 10.61 -15.70 8.00
N ALA A 140 10.21 -16.74 8.71
CA ALA A 140 9.06 -16.70 9.62
C ALA A 140 9.29 -15.66 10.74
N LEU A 141 10.47 -15.66 11.38
CA LEU A 141 10.81 -14.67 12.41
C LEU A 141 10.81 -13.26 11.84
N THR A 142 11.44 -13.06 10.68
CA THR A 142 11.46 -11.76 9.99
C THR A 142 10.04 -11.29 9.65
N THR A 143 9.17 -12.20 9.20
CA THR A 143 7.77 -11.90 8.88
C THR A 143 7.00 -11.43 10.12
N VAL A 144 7.22 -12.03 11.29
CA VAL A 144 6.60 -11.59 12.55
C VAL A 144 7.02 -10.15 12.88
N VAL A 145 8.32 -9.84 12.80
CA VAL A 145 8.83 -8.48 13.07
C VAL A 145 8.23 -7.46 12.10
N ILE A 146 8.21 -7.78 10.80
CA ILE A 146 7.60 -6.90 9.78
C ILE A 146 6.09 -6.75 10.02
N SER A 147 5.39 -7.82 10.41
CA SER A 147 3.95 -7.78 10.69
C SER A 147 3.62 -6.86 11.87
N ILE A 148 4.42 -6.92 12.95
CA ILE A 148 4.27 -6.01 14.09
C ILE A 148 4.52 -4.55 13.64
N ALA A 149 5.57 -4.31 12.86
CA ALA A 149 5.88 -2.97 12.35
C ALA A 149 4.78 -2.43 11.40
N ALA A 150 4.14 -3.31 10.63
CA ALA A 150 3.07 -2.93 9.68
C ALA A 150 1.67 -2.88 10.33
N GLN A 151 1.50 -3.34 11.57
CA GLN A 151 0.20 -3.52 12.22
C GLN A 151 -0.67 -2.25 12.18
N GLN A 152 -0.08 -1.10 12.48
CA GLN A 152 -0.82 0.17 12.47
C GLN A 152 -1.29 0.58 11.06
N ALA A 153 -0.45 0.38 10.05
CA ALA A 153 -0.80 0.68 8.67
C ALA A 153 -1.94 -0.22 8.17
N LEU A 154 -1.84 -1.53 8.43
CA LEU A 154 -2.88 -2.50 8.10
C LEU A 154 -4.18 -2.21 8.85
N GLY A 155 -4.12 -1.83 10.14
CA GLY A 155 -5.28 -1.42 10.94
C GLY A 155 -6.04 -0.26 10.30
N ASN A 156 -5.34 0.74 9.77
CA ASN A 156 -5.97 1.85 9.06
C ASN A 156 -6.63 1.43 7.74
N VAL A 157 -6.02 0.51 6.99
CA VAL A 157 -6.60 -0.02 5.74
C VAL A 157 -7.88 -0.82 6.04
N PHE A 158 -7.86 -1.70 7.03
CA PHE A 158 -9.04 -2.48 7.43
C PHE A 158 -10.14 -1.57 8.00
N ALA A 159 -9.79 -0.60 8.82
CA ALA A 159 -10.74 0.40 9.32
C ALA A 159 -11.39 1.19 8.17
N GLY A 160 -10.60 1.62 7.17
CA GLY A 160 -11.11 2.28 5.98
C GLY A 160 -12.08 1.40 5.17
N LEU A 161 -11.77 0.11 5.02
CA LEU A 161 -12.66 -0.84 4.36
C LEU A 161 -13.99 -0.98 5.12
N VAL A 162 -13.94 -1.07 6.46
CA VAL A 162 -15.13 -1.13 7.31
C VAL A 162 -15.96 0.15 7.18
N LEU A 163 -15.35 1.34 7.22
CA LEU A 163 -16.04 2.61 7.06
C LEU A 163 -16.72 2.73 5.69
N MET A 164 -16.04 2.27 4.62
CA MET A 164 -16.62 2.28 3.27
C MET A 164 -17.77 1.29 3.11
N LEU A 165 -17.73 0.17 3.82
CA LEU A 165 -18.77 -0.88 3.75
C LEU A 165 -19.96 -0.54 4.65
N ALA A 166 -19.71 -0.21 5.92
CA ALA A 166 -20.74 0.10 6.92
C ALA A 166 -21.39 1.47 6.71
N ARG A 167 -20.64 2.43 6.13
CA ARG A 167 -21.08 3.80 5.80
C ARG A 167 -21.80 4.49 6.96
N PRO A 168 -21.20 4.60 8.15
CA PRO A 168 -21.83 5.27 9.28
C PRO A 168 -22.07 6.76 9.01
N PHE A 169 -21.35 7.35 8.07
CA PHE A 169 -21.51 8.71 7.54
C PHE A 169 -21.09 8.74 6.06
N LYS A 170 -21.40 9.82 5.36
CA LYS A 170 -21.11 10.03 3.94
C LYS A 170 -20.24 11.26 3.74
N VAL A 171 -19.61 11.35 2.56
CA VAL A 171 -18.97 12.59 2.11
C VAL A 171 -20.03 13.69 2.01
N GLY A 172 -19.77 14.83 2.64
CA GLY A 172 -20.69 15.96 2.77
C GLY A 172 -21.43 16.01 4.12
N ASP A 173 -21.38 14.96 4.95
CA ASP A 173 -22.03 14.97 6.25
C ASP A 173 -21.23 15.82 7.25
N GLU A 174 -21.95 16.62 8.05
CA GLU A 174 -21.41 17.32 9.22
C GLU A 174 -21.42 16.37 10.42
N ILE A 175 -20.23 16.04 10.91
CA ILE A 175 -20.06 15.07 12.00
C ILE A 175 -19.25 15.64 13.16
N ARG A 176 -19.55 15.15 14.36
CA ARG A 176 -18.72 15.31 15.55
C ARG A 176 -18.07 13.99 15.89
N LEU A 177 -16.74 13.96 15.86
CA LEU A 177 -15.92 12.85 16.34
C LEU A 177 -15.51 13.11 17.80
N ARG A 178 -15.72 12.11 18.67
CA ARG A 178 -15.26 12.15 20.06
C ARG A 178 -14.33 10.98 20.33
N ALA A 179 -13.06 11.28 20.59
CA ALA A 179 -12.07 10.29 20.99
C ALA A 179 -10.98 10.95 21.81
N GLY A 180 -10.51 10.28 22.84
CA GLY A 180 -9.42 10.78 23.69
C GLY A 180 -8.10 11.04 22.94
N SER A 181 -7.94 10.49 21.73
CA SER A 181 -6.79 10.69 20.84
C SER A 181 -6.86 11.96 19.98
N LEU A 182 -7.97 12.71 20.01
CA LEU A 182 -8.22 13.88 19.15
C LEU A 182 -7.80 15.22 19.77
N GLY A 183 -6.87 15.21 20.71
CA GLY A 183 -6.35 16.42 21.37
C GLY A 183 -7.03 16.76 22.69
N ALA A 184 -6.75 17.95 23.24
CA ALA A 184 -7.16 18.38 24.59
C ALA A 184 -8.69 18.42 24.79
N SER A 185 -9.47 18.72 23.75
CA SER A 185 -10.95 18.74 23.80
C SER A 185 -11.58 17.36 23.61
N GLY A 186 -10.83 16.39 23.08
CA GLY A 186 -11.35 15.06 22.74
C GLY A 186 -12.44 15.07 21.68
N THR A 187 -12.75 16.22 21.06
CA THR A 187 -13.80 16.39 20.04
C THR A 187 -13.24 17.06 18.80
N LEU A 188 -13.71 16.63 17.64
CA LEU A 188 -13.42 17.20 16.32
C LEU A 188 -14.73 17.35 15.56
N ASP A 189 -15.10 18.60 15.25
CA ASP A 189 -16.29 18.92 14.46
C ASP A 189 -15.88 19.31 13.05
N GLY A 190 -16.66 18.89 12.06
CA GLY A 190 -16.41 19.28 10.68
C GLY A 190 -17.20 18.49 9.66
N THR A 191 -17.03 18.87 8.39
CA THR A 191 -17.65 18.24 7.23
C THR A 191 -16.71 17.22 6.61
N VAL A 192 -17.20 16.01 6.37
CA VAL A 192 -16.42 14.96 5.69
C VAL A 192 -16.23 15.32 4.23
N THR A 193 -14.98 15.54 3.81
CA THR A 193 -14.65 15.89 2.41
C THR A 193 -14.24 14.68 1.58
N ASP A 194 -13.63 13.67 2.22
CA ASP A 194 -13.16 12.47 1.52
C ASP A 194 -13.00 11.30 2.49
N ILE A 195 -13.27 10.08 2.02
CA ILE A 195 -13.04 8.83 2.75
C ILE A 195 -12.05 7.99 1.95
N GLY A 196 -10.78 8.07 2.33
CA GLY A 196 -9.70 7.32 1.72
C GLY A 196 -9.48 5.95 2.36
N ILE A 197 -8.55 5.17 1.78
CA ILE A 197 -8.23 3.82 2.28
C ILE A 197 -7.60 3.86 3.68
N THR A 198 -6.83 4.90 4.01
CA THR A 198 -6.08 4.99 5.28
C THR A 198 -6.47 6.19 6.13
N TYR A 199 -7.07 7.23 5.55
CA TYR A 199 -7.45 8.47 6.20
C TYR A 199 -8.84 8.94 5.76
N VAL A 200 -9.60 9.50 6.69
CA VAL A 200 -10.77 10.33 6.42
C VAL A 200 -10.32 11.79 6.47
N ARG A 201 -10.75 12.61 5.49
CA ARG A 201 -10.51 14.05 5.47
C ARG A 201 -11.75 14.79 5.95
N ILE A 202 -11.54 15.71 6.88
CA ILE A 202 -12.60 16.49 7.51
C ILE A 202 -12.23 17.96 7.42
N ASP A 203 -13.11 18.77 6.88
CA ASP A 203 -12.97 20.22 6.86
C ASP A 203 -13.58 20.79 8.13
N THR A 204 -12.77 21.42 8.96
CA THR A 204 -13.17 22.02 10.24
C THR A 204 -13.50 23.51 10.14
N GLY A 205 -13.58 24.08 8.91
CA GLY A 205 -13.74 25.51 8.70
C GLY A 205 -12.44 26.31 8.85
N GLY A 206 -11.47 25.80 9.59
CA GLY A 206 -10.10 26.35 9.70
C GLY A 206 -9.10 25.63 8.80
N GLY A 207 -9.53 24.57 8.11
CA GLY A 207 -8.72 23.76 7.20
C GLY A 207 -9.08 22.29 7.21
N VAL A 208 -8.54 21.56 6.23
CA VAL A 208 -8.79 20.13 6.08
C VAL A 208 -7.81 19.31 6.95
N ILE A 209 -8.36 18.53 7.86
CA ILE A 209 -7.62 17.61 8.73
C ILE A 209 -7.75 16.19 8.21
N SER A 210 -6.65 15.44 8.17
CA SER A 210 -6.63 14.02 7.82
C SER A 210 -6.56 13.17 9.08
N VAL A 211 -7.63 12.44 9.40
CA VAL A 211 -7.72 11.57 10.57
C VAL A 211 -7.51 10.11 10.13
N PRO A 212 -6.62 9.36 10.77
CA PRO A 212 -6.43 7.93 10.47
C PRO A 212 -7.73 7.15 10.65
N ASN A 213 -8.05 6.25 9.71
CA ASN A 213 -9.31 5.51 9.71
C ASN A 213 -9.53 4.69 11.00
N SER A 214 -8.47 4.14 11.58
CA SER A 214 -8.57 3.41 12.85
C SER A 214 -9.01 4.29 14.01
N GLN A 215 -8.62 5.57 14.02
CA GLN A 215 -9.06 6.53 15.04
C GLN A 215 -10.52 6.90 14.82
N VAL A 216 -10.94 7.10 13.58
CA VAL A 216 -12.35 7.38 13.24
C VAL A 216 -13.26 6.21 13.61
N LEU A 217 -12.82 4.97 13.32
CA LEU A 217 -13.60 3.76 13.65
C LEU A 217 -13.75 3.55 15.17
N ASN A 218 -12.72 3.95 15.95
CA ASN A 218 -12.72 3.85 17.41
C ASN A 218 -13.35 5.06 18.11
N ALA A 219 -13.66 6.13 17.36
CA ALA A 219 -14.31 7.32 17.88
C ALA A 219 -15.84 7.12 17.96
N MET A 220 -16.46 7.82 18.90
CA MET A 220 -17.91 8.03 18.85
C MET A 220 -18.23 9.06 17.76
N VAL A 221 -19.05 8.69 16.80
CA VAL A 221 -19.47 9.55 15.69
C VAL A 221 -20.94 9.91 15.85
N GLY A 222 -21.25 11.18 15.77
CA GLY A 222 -22.61 11.67 15.85
C GLY A 222 -22.81 12.99 15.07
N PRO A 223 -24.07 13.42 14.87
CA PRO A 223 -24.34 14.71 14.28
C PRO A 223 -23.92 15.84 15.24
N ILE A 224 -23.60 17.01 14.67
CA ILE A 224 -23.35 18.23 15.47
C ILE A 224 -24.70 18.75 16.01
N PRO A 225 -24.82 18.94 17.34
CA PRO A 225 -26.06 19.50 17.92
C PRO A 225 -26.40 20.89 17.35
N PRO A 226 -27.67 21.24 17.13
CA PRO A 226 -28.06 22.51 16.50
C PRO A 226 -27.57 23.77 17.23
N GLY A 227 -27.33 23.71 18.54
CA GLY A 227 -26.86 24.86 19.35
C GLY A 227 -25.32 25.06 19.35
N ASP A 228 -24.57 24.11 18.84
CA ASP A 228 -23.09 24.18 18.85
C ASP A 228 -22.48 24.63 17.50
N ARG A 229 -23.33 24.87 16.50
CA ARG A 229 -22.88 25.22 15.13
C ARG A 229 -22.26 26.62 15.05
N ASP A 230 -22.69 27.54 15.91
CA ASP A 230 -22.28 28.94 15.89
C ASP A 230 -21.20 29.30 16.89
N GLY A 231 -20.69 28.33 17.68
CA GLY A 231 -19.83 28.60 18.80
C GLY A 231 -18.61 27.67 18.97
N ALA A 232 -18.27 26.82 17.98
CA ALA A 232 -17.08 25.99 18.09
C ALA A 232 -15.82 26.88 18.03
N PRO A 233 -15.07 27.09 19.15
CA PRO A 233 -13.79 27.76 19.07
C PRO A 233 -12.87 26.92 18.18
N ALA A 234 -12.19 27.59 17.25
CA ALA A 234 -11.12 26.98 16.49
C ALA A 234 -10.21 26.18 17.44
N PRO A 235 -9.70 25.00 17.05
CA PRO A 235 -8.84 24.22 17.91
C PRO A 235 -7.67 25.09 18.36
N VAL A 236 -7.69 25.50 19.62
CA VAL A 236 -6.56 26.21 20.23
C VAL A 236 -5.46 25.19 20.35
N ILE A 237 -4.50 25.27 19.45
CA ILE A 237 -3.20 24.63 19.65
C ILE A 237 -2.60 25.38 20.82
N SER A 238 -2.85 24.92 22.05
CA SER A 238 -2.17 25.44 23.21
C SER A 238 -0.73 24.98 23.11
N ASP A 239 0.15 25.92 22.73
CA ASP A 239 1.58 25.81 23.03
C ASP A 239 1.72 25.41 24.50
N GLY A 240 2.30 24.22 24.71
CA GLY A 240 2.46 23.63 26.04
C GLY A 240 3.31 24.47 26.96
N LYS A 241 2.70 25.49 27.57
CA LYS A 241 3.19 26.08 28.84
C LYS A 241 2.31 25.51 29.94
N SER A 242 2.83 24.49 30.58
CA SER A 242 2.38 23.98 31.88
C SER A 242 2.34 25.11 32.90
N GLY A 243 1.15 25.68 33.10
CA GLY A 243 0.84 26.42 34.29
C GLY A 243 0.69 25.43 35.44
N THR A 244 1.64 25.41 36.37
CA THR A 244 1.56 24.71 37.64
C THR A 244 0.25 25.07 38.34
N PRO A 245 -0.58 24.12 38.78
CA PRO A 245 -1.73 24.43 39.62
C PRO A 245 -1.23 24.95 40.95
N GLY A 246 -1.63 26.18 41.33
CA GLY A 246 -1.32 26.74 42.63
C GLY A 246 -1.79 25.81 43.74
N GLY A 247 -0.87 25.41 44.61
CA GLY A 247 -1.15 24.67 45.82
C GLY A 247 -2.06 25.47 46.77
N PRO A 248 -2.76 24.81 47.69
CA PRO A 248 -3.69 25.46 48.61
C PRO A 248 -2.97 26.51 49.44
N GLU A 249 -3.56 27.72 49.45
CA GLU A 249 -3.13 28.89 50.23
C GLU A 249 -3.15 28.54 51.72
N GLN A 250 -1.98 28.51 52.36
CA GLN A 250 -1.87 28.34 53.79
C GLN A 250 -2.31 29.65 54.50
N PRO A 251 -3.11 29.58 55.55
CA PRO A 251 -3.52 30.77 56.30
C PRO A 251 -2.29 31.44 56.99
N GLN A 252 -2.10 32.72 56.73
CA GLN A 252 -1.08 33.51 57.38
C GLN A 252 -1.39 33.67 58.90
N PRO A 253 -0.42 33.51 59.76
CA PRO A 253 -0.61 33.80 61.22
C PRO A 253 -0.79 35.29 61.45
N SER A 254 -1.76 35.65 62.27
CA SER A 254 -2.07 37.00 62.72
C SER A 254 -0.92 37.64 63.46
N PRO A 255 -0.66 38.96 63.30
CA PRO A 255 0.39 39.66 64.07
C PRO A 255 0.01 39.80 65.56
N PRO A 256 1.00 39.75 66.48
CA PRO A 256 0.74 39.92 67.88
C PRO A 256 0.35 41.39 68.23
N GLY A 257 -0.70 41.56 69.04
CA GLY A 257 -1.16 42.84 69.54
C GLY A 257 -0.17 43.51 70.44
N PRO A 258 -0.26 44.88 70.61
CA PRO A 258 0.65 45.67 71.40
C PRO A 258 0.38 45.43 72.89
N VAL A 259 1.52 45.41 73.69
CA VAL A 259 1.56 45.50 75.14
C VAL A 259 1.70 46.94 75.53
#